data_363a82218f6d5d524b22043a09248d9d
#
_entry.id   363a82218f6d5d524b22043a09248d9d
#
_cell.length_a   1.000
_cell.length_b   1.000
_cell.length_c   1.000
_cell.angle_alpha   90.00
_cell.angle_beta   90.00
_cell.angle_gamma   90.00
#
_symmetry.space_group_name_H-M   'P 1'
#
loop_
_entity.id
_entity.type
_entity.pdbx_description
1 polymer ?
#
loop_
_entity_poly.entity_id
_entity_poly.type
_entity_poly.pdbx_seq_one_letter_code
_entity_poly.pdbx_strand_id
1 'polypeptide(L)'
;MYCWLRLTGSGKSTLIKFIIAALGVDPDEEVCYVAYTGKAATVLASKGCPNATTAHKLLYWAKPLKNGGYKYVPKATHELLKSVPSLPGPPPPKVIVVDEISMLPKKMWELLLSHHIYILAAGDPGQLPPVVEEEDNLVLQHPHVFLDEIMRQAQDSEIIRLSMHIRDGRSLSSYKGTKEQVLIYPKNEVSEGMYAWADQIICAKNDTRNSINQQRRKMLGFETLAPCVGDKIISLRNHWDICSENTHTPLTNGTIGTLTDFYLTNIQMPFGFTQKWPDIKNVDILVGNMKLEENDDYLTGLTMDYNEFITGQSTLTPAQMYNITQSYKRTGNPEMIPMSFTYAYAITCWKAQGSEYGKVLLFEENFPFKKDEHQKYLYTGITRASDKVVLITM
;
A
#
# COMPACT_ATOMS: atom_id res chain seq x y z
N MET A 1 26.80 1.28 -6.01
CA MET A 1 25.58 0.83 -5.31
C MET A 1 25.81 1.00 -3.82
N TYR A 2 24.94 1.69 -3.11
CA TYR A 2 24.97 1.80 -1.65
C TYR A 2 23.64 1.35 -1.11
N CYS A 3 23.63 0.33 -0.27
CA CYS A 3 22.45 -0.13 0.45
C CYS A 3 22.58 0.24 1.92
N TRP A 4 21.56 0.92 2.44
CA TRP A 4 21.50 1.38 3.82
C TRP A 4 20.33 0.71 4.51
N LEU A 5 20.61 -0.08 5.53
CA LEU A 5 19.57 -0.63 6.37
C LEU A 5 19.42 0.22 7.62
N ARG A 6 18.16 0.48 7.99
CA ARG A 6 17.85 1.38 9.08
C ARG A 6 16.58 1.00 9.82
N LEU A 7 16.57 1.26 11.12
CA LEU A 7 15.42 1.08 12.01
C LEU A 7 14.32 2.12 11.75
N THR A 8 13.08 1.77 12.05
CA THR A 8 11.96 2.71 12.06
C THR A 8 12.24 3.87 13.03
N GLY A 9 11.79 5.08 12.71
CA GLY A 9 12.01 6.27 13.56
C GLY A 9 13.39 6.94 13.45
N SER A 10 14.23 6.53 12.51
CA SER A 10 15.63 6.98 12.41
C SER A 10 15.88 8.06 11.32
N GLY A 11 14.83 8.74 10.77
CA GLY A 11 14.96 9.86 9.80
C GLY A 11 15.44 9.44 8.39
N LYS A 12 15.06 8.26 7.86
CA LYS A 12 15.46 7.74 6.53
C LYS A 12 15.32 8.77 5.41
N SER A 13 14.13 9.34 5.25
CA SER A 13 13.84 10.28 4.15
C SER A 13 14.68 11.55 4.23
N THR A 14 14.99 12.01 5.44
CA THR A 14 15.87 13.18 5.67
C THR A 14 17.30 12.88 5.23
N LEU A 15 17.84 11.71 5.62
CA LEU A 15 19.19 11.32 5.23
C LEU A 15 19.32 11.14 3.72
N ILE A 16 18.33 10.54 3.06
CA ILE A 16 18.31 10.41 1.60
C ILE A 16 18.48 11.77 0.93
N LYS A 17 17.73 12.79 1.37
CA LYS A 17 17.85 14.16 0.83
C LYS A 17 19.24 14.76 1.02
N PHE A 18 19.85 14.56 2.19
CA PHE A 18 21.23 15.02 2.43
C PHE A 18 22.24 14.32 1.51
N ILE A 19 22.07 13.02 1.27
CA ILE A 19 22.96 12.28 0.37
C ILE A 19 22.79 12.76 -1.07
N ILE A 20 21.56 12.95 -1.55
CA ILE A 20 21.30 13.47 -2.89
C ILE A 20 21.91 14.86 -3.06
N ALA A 21 21.71 15.75 -2.08
CA ALA A 21 22.34 17.06 -2.08
C ALA A 21 23.89 16.99 -2.11
N ALA A 22 24.48 16.08 -1.33
CA ALA A 22 25.93 15.89 -1.28
C ALA A 22 26.50 15.29 -2.59
N LEU A 23 25.70 14.52 -3.35
CA LEU A 23 26.09 14.01 -4.66
C LEU A 23 26.04 15.07 -5.76
N GLY A 24 25.45 16.24 -5.49
CA GLY A 24 25.35 17.35 -6.45
C GLY A 24 24.47 17.02 -7.67
N VAL A 25 23.51 16.10 -7.51
CA VAL A 25 22.52 15.74 -8.56
C VAL A 25 21.23 16.50 -8.35
N ASP A 26 20.58 16.88 -9.45
CA ASP A 26 19.29 17.56 -9.41
C ASP A 26 18.18 16.58 -9.00
N PRO A 27 17.50 16.81 -7.84
CA PRO A 27 16.47 15.89 -7.37
C PRO A 27 15.22 15.83 -8.29
N ASP A 28 14.95 16.87 -9.07
CA ASP A 28 13.79 16.97 -9.95
C ASP A 28 14.03 16.32 -11.32
N GLU A 29 15.25 16.42 -11.85
CA GLU A 29 15.56 15.97 -13.20
C GLU A 29 16.40 14.68 -13.24
N GLU A 30 17.27 14.47 -12.26
CA GLU A 30 18.31 13.43 -12.30
C GLU A 30 18.07 12.28 -11.31
N VAL A 31 17.09 12.41 -10.40
CA VAL A 31 16.78 11.40 -9.39
C VAL A 31 15.38 10.82 -9.63
N CYS A 32 15.27 9.50 -9.57
CA CYS A 32 13.99 8.80 -9.53
C CYS A 32 13.79 8.15 -8.16
N TYR A 33 12.75 8.56 -7.45
CA TYR A 33 12.37 7.96 -6.17
C TYR A 33 11.38 6.82 -6.39
N VAL A 34 11.67 5.67 -5.80
CA VAL A 34 10.94 4.43 -6.06
C VAL A 34 10.49 3.80 -4.76
N ALA A 35 9.23 3.39 -4.70
CA ALA A 35 8.68 2.54 -3.67
C ALA A 35 8.00 1.31 -4.28
N TYR A 36 7.77 0.28 -3.48
CA TYR A 36 7.08 -0.92 -3.98
C TYR A 36 5.58 -0.69 -4.21
N THR A 37 4.92 0.02 -3.30
CA THR A 37 3.48 0.31 -3.36
C THR A 37 3.18 1.71 -3.86
N GLY A 38 1.98 1.90 -4.45
CA GLY A 38 1.52 3.23 -4.89
C GLY A 38 1.44 4.21 -3.72
N LYS A 39 0.86 3.79 -2.60
CA LYS A 39 0.75 4.62 -1.40
C LYS A 39 2.11 5.07 -0.86
N ALA A 40 3.09 4.17 -0.78
CA ALA A 40 4.45 4.53 -0.35
C ALA A 40 5.10 5.55 -1.31
N ALA A 41 4.86 5.42 -2.63
CA ALA A 41 5.33 6.40 -3.60
C ALA A 41 4.66 7.78 -3.40
N THR A 42 3.36 7.81 -3.12
CA THR A 42 2.64 9.06 -2.80
C THR A 42 3.16 9.71 -1.52
N VAL A 43 3.43 8.90 -0.46
CA VAL A 43 4.04 9.40 0.79
C VAL A 43 5.45 9.95 0.55
N LEU A 44 6.26 9.32 -0.32
CA LEU A 44 7.56 9.87 -0.71
C LEU A 44 7.40 11.23 -1.40
N ALA A 45 6.46 11.36 -2.33
CA ALA A 45 6.18 12.61 -3.03
C ALA A 45 5.77 13.72 -2.04
N SER A 46 4.85 13.44 -1.10
CA SER A 46 4.42 14.40 -0.08
C SER A 46 5.55 14.85 0.86
N LYS A 47 6.54 13.99 1.06
CA LYS A 47 7.76 14.32 1.82
C LYS A 47 8.80 15.11 1.00
N GLY A 48 8.44 15.57 -0.20
CA GLY A 48 9.30 16.35 -1.09
C GLY A 48 10.37 15.51 -1.81
N CYS A 49 10.01 14.29 -2.22
CA CYS A 49 10.75 13.46 -3.14
C CYS A 49 10.04 13.51 -4.50
N PRO A 50 10.42 14.41 -5.41
CA PRO A 50 9.77 14.58 -6.70
C PRO A 50 9.92 13.33 -7.55
N ASN A 51 9.10 13.19 -8.58
CA ASN A 51 9.15 12.03 -9.50
C ASN A 51 9.03 10.65 -8.80
N ALA A 52 8.43 10.61 -7.60
CA ALA A 52 8.21 9.35 -6.90
C ALA A 52 7.24 8.44 -7.67
N THR A 53 7.63 7.19 -7.84
CA THR A 53 6.87 6.21 -8.62
C THR A 53 6.98 4.80 -8.02
N THR A 54 6.22 3.84 -8.55
CA THR A 54 6.37 2.45 -8.12
C THR A 54 7.43 1.72 -8.93
N ALA A 55 8.06 0.72 -8.30
CA ALA A 55 9.03 -0.15 -8.97
C ALA A 55 8.43 -0.81 -10.23
N HIS A 56 7.16 -1.23 -10.18
CA HIS A 56 6.47 -1.78 -11.35
C HIS A 56 6.36 -0.76 -12.49
N LYS A 57 5.93 0.48 -12.20
CA LYS A 57 5.78 1.52 -13.21
C LYS A 57 7.13 1.95 -13.80
N LEU A 58 8.17 1.98 -12.98
CA LEU A 58 9.52 2.28 -13.45
C LEU A 58 10.05 1.19 -14.39
N LEU A 59 9.98 -0.09 -13.97
CA LEU A 59 10.72 -1.20 -14.55
C LEU A 59 10.00 -1.90 -15.70
N TYR A 60 8.67 -1.82 -15.78
CA TYR A 60 7.92 -2.65 -16.72
C TYR A 60 6.96 -1.88 -17.60
N TRP A 61 6.80 -2.38 -18.84
CA TRP A 61 5.64 -2.13 -19.67
C TRP A 61 4.58 -3.19 -19.34
N ALA A 62 3.39 -2.75 -18.97
CA ALA A 62 2.25 -3.64 -18.81
C ALA A 62 1.62 -3.89 -20.19
N LYS A 63 1.95 -5.01 -20.85
CA LYS A 63 1.36 -5.42 -22.10
C LYS A 63 0.16 -6.33 -21.85
N PRO A 64 -1.00 -5.98 -22.43
CA PRO A 64 -2.20 -6.77 -22.26
C PRO A 64 -2.10 -8.13 -22.95
N LEU A 65 -2.65 -9.16 -22.33
CA LEU A 65 -2.74 -10.51 -22.88
C LEU A 65 -4.11 -10.75 -23.52
N LYS A 66 -4.15 -11.52 -24.62
CA LYS A 66 -5.42 -11.86 -25.34
C LYS A 66 -6.42 -12.62 -24.47
N ASN A 67 -5.95 -13.41 -23.53
CA ASN A 67 -6.75 -14.19 -22.57
C ASN A 67 -7.06 -13.41 -21.29
N GLY A 68 -6.69 -12.14 -21.21
CA GLY A 68 -6.85 -11.26 -20.07
C GLY A 68 -5.66 -11.24 -19.12
N GLY A 69 -5.56 -10.16 -18.36
CA GLY A 69 -4.40 -9.86 -17.52
C GLY A 69 -3.30 -9.10 -18.27
N TYR A 70 -2.15 -8.96 -17.63
CA TYR A 70 -1.02 -8.22 -18.17
C TYR A 70 0.24 -9.09 -18.15
N LYS A 71 1.01 -9.00 -19.23
CA LYS A 71 2.41 -9.46 -19.24
C LYS A 71 3.28 -8.25 -18.93
N TYR A 72 4.02 -8.32 -17.87
CA TYR A 72 5.02 -7.32 -17.53
C TYR A 72 6.29 -7.58 -18.34
N VAL A 73 6.64 -6.62 -19.21
CA VAL A 73 7.83 -6.71 -20.06
C VAL A 73 8.85 -5.72 -19.52
N PRO A 74 10.07 -6.14 -19.17
CA PRO A 74 11.11 -5.23 -18.70
C PRO A 74 11.37 -4.10 -19.70
N LYS A 75 11.55 -2.89 -19.19
CA LYS A 75 11.95 -1.72 -19.97
C LYS A 75 13.45 -1.75 -20.20
N ALA A 76 13.89 -1.27 -21.35
CA ALA A 76 15.29 -0.94 -21.56
C ALA A 76 15.67 0.33 -20.76
N THR A 77 16.97 0.52 -20.47
CA THR A 77 17.42 1.64 -19.64
C THR A 77 16.96 3.00 -20.17
N HIS A 78 17.02 3.22 -21.47
CA HIS A 78 16.56 4.47 -22.09
C HIS A 78 15.03 4.66 -22.10
N GLU A 79 14.29 3.67 -21.63
CA GLU A 79 12.82 3.71 -21.54
C GLU A 79 12.31 3.91 -20.10
N LEU A 80 13.20 3.94 -19.08
CA LEU A 80 12.78 3.85 -17.70
C LEU A 80 11.74 4.90 -17.31
N LEU A 81 11.88 6.15 -17.68
CA LEU A 81 10.92 7.19 -17.33
C LEU A 81 9.84 7.47 -18.38
N LYS A 82 9.79 6.70 -19.45
CA LYS A 82 8.74 6.87 -20.48
C LYS A 82 7.40 6.36 -19.97
N SER A 83 6.37 7.18 -20.16
CA SER A 83 4.98 6.79 -19.87
C SER A 83 4.32 6.05 -21.04
N VAL A 84 4.78 6.30 -22.27
CA VAL A 84 4.27 5.68 -23.51
C VAL A 84 5.44 5.22 -24.36
N PRO A 85 5.46 3.96 -24.88
CA PRO A 85 6.60 3.41 -25.60
C PRO A 85 7.02 4.20 -26.87
N SER A 86 6.07 4.83 -27.53
CA SER A 86 6.27 5.56 -28.78
C SER A 86 6.67 7.04 -28.61
N LEU A 87 6.58 7.57 -27.40
CA LEU A 87 6.91 8.97 -27.13
C LEU A 87 8.33 9.10 -26.56
N PRO A 88 9.11 10.11 -26.98
CA PRO A 88 10.36 10.45 -26.34
C PRO A 88 10.09 10.82 -24.88
N GLY A 89 10.81 10.20 -23.96
CA GLY A 89 10.76 10.51 -22.55
C GLY A 89 12.03 11.25 -22.09
N PRO A 90 12.09 11.71 -20.86
CA PRO A 90 13.29 12.27 -20.29
C PRO A 90 14.43 11.25 -20.34
N PRO A 91 15.70 11.69 -20.23
CA PRO A 91 16.84 10.78 -20.11
C PRO A 91 16.69 9.87 -18.86
N PRO A 92 17.36 8.71 -18.84
CA PRO A 92 17.36 7.88 -17.64
C PRO A 92 17.89 8.67 -16.43
N PRO A 93 17.38 8.39 -15.22
CA PRO A 93 17.88 9.06 -14.03
C PRO A 93 19.36 8.70 -13.79
N LYS A 94 20.12 9.62 -13.21
CA LYS A 94 21.49 9.33 -12.75
C LYS A 94 21.50 8.50 -11.47
N VAL A 95 20.48 8.69 -10.61
CA VAL A 95 20.32 7.99 -9.34
C VAL A 95 18.90 7.47 -9.20
N ILE A 96 18.76 6.21 -8.81
CA ILE A 96 17.50 5.62 -8.38
C ILE A 96 17.54 5.46 -6.86
N VAL A 97 16.63 6.12 -6.16
CA VAL A 97 16.43 5.96 -4.72
C VAL A 97 15.31 4.95 -4.51
N VAL A 98 15.58 3.86 -3.81
CA VAL A 98 14.58 2.83 -3.49
C VAL A 98 14.29 2.88 -2.00
N ASP A 99 13.07 3.27 -1.63
CA ASP A 99 12.60 3.21 -0.23
C ASP A 99 11.81 1.93 0.04
N GLU A 100 11.80 1.50 1.31
CA GLU A 100 11.15 0.28 1.78
C GLU A 100 11.57 -0.97 0.94
N ILE A 101 12.89 -1.13 0.73
CA ILE A 101 13.44 -2.25 -0.09
C ILE A 101 13.05 -3.63 0.45
N SER A 102 12.65 -3.75 1.72
CA SER A 102 12.14 -5.00 2.32
C SER A 102 10.94 -5.58 1.58
N MET A 103 10.16 -4.74 0.91
CA MET A 103 9.02 -5.14 0.10
C MET A 103 9.37 -5.46 -1.36
N LEU A 104 10.59 -5.15 -1.81
CA LEU A 104 10.95 -5.29 -3.22
C LEU A 104 11.36 -6.72 -3.55
N PRO A 105 10.64 -7.41 -4.46
CA PRO A 105 10.98 -8.74 -4.92
C PRO A 105 12.41 -8.84 -5.50
N LYS A 106 13.09 -9.96 -5.24
CA LYS A 106 14.45 -10.25 -5.75
C LYS A 106 14.59 -10.01 -7.25
N LYS A 107 13.61 -10.49 -8.05
CA LYS A 107 13.62 -10.31 -9.50
C LYS A 107 13.57 -8.84 -9.94
N MET A 108 12.83 -8.01 -9.20
CA MET A 108 12.80 -6.57 -9.47
C MET A 108 14.10 -5.90 -9.07
N TRP A 109 14.71 -6.35 -7.98
CA TRP A 109 16.02 -5.89 -7.56
C TRP A 109 17.11 -6.20 -8.59
N GLU A 110 17.15 -7.44 -9.08
CA GLU A 110 18.08 -7.86 -10.13
C GLU A 110 17.88 -7.05 -11.42
N LEU A 111 16.62 -6.78 -11.77
CA LEU A 111 16.30 -5.94 -12.93
C LEU A 111 16.77 -4.49 -12.71
N LEU A 112 16.59 -3.91 -11.52
CA LEU A 112 17.12 -2.59 -11.20
C LEU A 112 18.65 -2.54 -11.37
N LEU A 113 19.36 -3.55 -10.87
CA LEU A 113 20.81 -3.65 -11.01
C LEU A 113 21.27 -3.74 -12.47
N SER A 114 20.50 -4.42 -13.32
CA SER A 114 20.84 -4.61 -14.74
C SER A 114 20.83 -3.32 -15.57
N HIS A 115 20.24 -2.25 -15.04
CA HIS A 115 20.24 -0.94 -15.69
C HIS A 115 21.55 -0.15 -15.51
N HIS A 116 22.45 -0.61 -14.63
CA HIS A 116 23.74 0.04 -14.34
C HIS A 116 23.65 1.51 -13.93
N ILE A 117 22.54 1.91 -13.30
CA ILE A 117 22.33 3.23 -12.73
C ILE A 117 22.75 3.20 -11.24
N TYR A 118 23.20 4.32 -10.70
CA TYR A 118 23.50 4.41 -9.27
C TYR A 118 22.22 4.20 -8.45
N ILE A 119 22.28 3.27 -7.48
CA ILE A 119 21.15 2.95 -6.62
C ILE A 119 21.49 3.30 -5.18
N LEU A 120 20.61 4.10 -4.57
CA LEU A 120 20.57 4.36 -3.14
C LEU A 120 19.35 3.65 -2.57
N ALA A 121 19.54 2.53 -1.88
CA ALA A 121 18.45 1.75 -1.34
C ALA A 121 18.36 1.86 0.18
N ALA A 122 17.15 2.07 0.69
CA ALA A 122 16.85 2.14 2.11
C ALA A 122 15.75 1.15 2.49
N GLY A 123 15.86 0.53 3.66
CA GLY A 123 14.86 -0.41 4.15
C GLY A 123 15.10 -0.86 5.56
N ASP A 124 14.21 -1.69 6.07
CA ASP A 124 14.27 -2.24 7.41
C ASP A 124 14.12 -3.77 7.34
N PRO A 125 15.16 -4.54 7.69
CA PRO A 125 15.12 -6.00 7.62
C PRO A 125 14.17 -6.63 8.66
N GLY A 126 13.74 -5.86 9.66
CA GLY A 126 12.74 -6.29 10.64
C GLY A 126 11.30 -6.24 10.12
N GLN A 127 11.04 -5.58 8.99
CA GLN A 127 9.70 -5.50 8.41
C GLN A 127 9.34 -6.75 7.59
N LEU A 128 8.01 -6.91 7.36
CA LEU A 128 7.48 -8.01 6.56
C LEU A 128 8.02 -8.00 5.13
N PRO A 129 8.41 -9.18 4.60
CA PRO A 129 8.75 -9.34 3.19
C PRO A 129 7.50 -9.30 2.28
N PRO A 130 7.67 -9.27 0.96
CA PRO A 130 6.56 -9.42 0.01
C PRO A 130 5.85 -10.78 0.17
N VAL A 131 4.53 -10.81 -0.05
CA VAL A 131 3.69 -12.01 0.15
C VAL A 131 4.07 -13.19 -0.78
N VAL A 132 4.74 -12.96 -1.90
CA VAL A 132 4.79 -13.88 -3.05
C VAL A 132 6.17 -14.51 -3.27
N GLU A 133 7.18 -14.29 -2.43
CA GLU A 133 8.52 -14.81 -2.71
C GLU A 133 9.00 -15.92 -1.79
N GLU A 134 9.56 -16.96 -2.45
CA GLU A 134 10.22 -18.09 -1.79
C GLU A 134 11.69 -17.79 -1.40
N GLU A 135 12.31 -16.73 -1.96
CA GLU A 135 13.71 -16.39 -1.74
C GLU A 135 13.89 -15.02 -1.08
N ASP A 136 14.70 -14.98 -0.03
CA ASP A 136 15.06 -13.76 0.67
C ASP A 136 15.83 -12.78 -0.24
N ASN A 137 15.51 -11.50 -0.13
CA ASN A 137 16.27 -10.46 -0.79
C ASN A 137 17.64 -10.30 -0.11
N LEU A 138 18.68 -10.82 -0.75
CA LEU A 138 20.06 -10.84 -0.21
C LEU A 138 20.60 -9.44 0.15
N VAL A 139 20.05 -8.39 -0.44
CA VAL A 139 20.47 -7.00 -0.16
C VAL A 139 20.20 -6.62 1.30
N LEU A 140 19.13 -7.16 1.89
CA LEU A 140 18.81 -6.94 3.29
C LEU A 140 19.75 -7.67 4.25
N GLN A 141 20.40 -8.73 3.78
CA GLN A 141 21.34 -9.53 4.59
C GLN A 141 22.76 -8.92 4.64
N HIS A 142 23.14 -8.16 3.60
CA HIS A 142 24.47 -7.59 3.46
C HIS A 142 24.42 -6.08 3.15
N PRO A 143 23.95 -5.22 4.08
CA PRO A 143 23.92 -3.79 3.87
C PRO A 143 25.33 -3.19 3.86
N HIS A 144 25.54 -2.14 3.05
CA HIS A 144 26.80 -1.42 3.08
C HIS A 144 26.93 -0.55 4.33
N VAL A 145 25.81 -0.04 4.82
CA VAL A 145 25.72 0.76 6.04
C VAL A 145 24.51 0.31 6.84
N PHE A 146 24.71 0.04 8.11
CA PHE A 146 23.66 -0.26 9.06
C PHE A 146 23.57 0.87 10.08
N LEU A 147 22.37 1.45 10.22
CA LEU A 147 22.10 2.51 11.17
C LEU A 147 21.30 1.91 12.33
N ASP A 148 21.98 1.59 13.39
CA ASP A 148 21.44 0.97 14.60
C ASP A 148 21.07 1.97 15.70
N GLU A 149 21.59 3.20 15.60
CA GLU A 149 21.23 4.24 16.55
C GLU A 149 19.81 4.78 16.29
N ILE A 150 18.95 4.60 17.27
CA ILE A 150 17.64 5.23 17.34
C ILE A 150 17.85 6.68 17.77
N MET A 151 17.25 7.63 17.05
CA MET A 151 17.31 9.05 17.43
C MET A 151 16.83 9.23 18.88
N ARG A 152 17.50 10.07 19.67
CA ARG A 152 17.21 10.26 21.13
C ARG A 152 15.71 10.46 21.40
N GLN A 153 15.02 11.25 20.59
CA GLN A 153 13.57 11.46 20.71
C GLN A 153 12.74 10.20 20.50
N ALA A 154 13.22 9.24 19.71
CA ALA A 154 12.55 7.97 19.49
C ALA A 154 12.87 6.93 20.57
N GLN A 155 13.98 7.08 21.32
CA GLN A 155 14.33 6.19 22.43
C GLN A 155 13.34 6.28 23.59
N ASP A 156 12.71 7.43 23.80
CA ASP A 156 11.71 7.65 24.84
C ASP A 156 10.35 7.03 24.49
N SER A 157 10.11 6.69 23.23
CA SER A 157 8.88 6.07 22.79
C SER A 157 8.76 4.61 23.25
N GLU A 158 7.69 4.32 23.98
CA GLU A 158 7.36 2.95 24.42
C GLU A 158 7.07 2.02 23.23
N ILE A 159 6.49 2.57 22.15
CA ILE A 159 6.22 1.86 20.89
C ILE A 159 7.54 1.37 20.27
N ILE A 160 8.54 2.24 20.20
CA ILE A 160 9.86 1.87 19.69
C ILE A 160 10.53 0.82 20.59
N ARG A 161 10.47 0.97 21.92
CA ARG A 161 11.01 -0.04 22.85
C ARG A 161 10.35 -1.40 22.67
N LEU A 162 9.02 -1.45 22.51
CA LEU A 162 8.31 -2.69 22.22
C LEU A 162 8.71 -3.27 20.86
N SER A 163 8.79 -2.45 19.82
CA SER A 163 9.17 -2.92 18.49
C SER A 163 10.56 -3.56 18.50
N MET A 164 11.52 -2.97 19.21
CA MET A 164 12.85 -3.54 19.39
C MET A 164 12.84 -4.82 20.23
N HIS A 165 12.03 -4.89 21.28
CA HIS A 165 11.85 -6.09 22.08
C HIS A 165 11.40 -7.29 21.21
N ILE A 166 10.43 -7.07 20.32
CA ILE A 166 9.95 -8.09 19.37
C ILE A 166 11.03 -8.44 18.36
N ARG A 167 11.71 -7.46 17.82
CA ARG A 167 12.80 -7.67 16.86
C ARG A 167 13.94 -8.51 17.41
N ASP A 168 14.25 -8.35 18.71
CA ASP A 168 15.24 -9.16 19.42
C ASP A 168 14.79 -10.61 19.68
N GLY A 169 13.62 -11.02 19.17
CA GLY A 169 13.08 -12.36 19.35
C GLY A 169 12.39 -12.61 20.68
N ARG A 170 12.12 -11.56 21.46
CA ARG A 170 11.46 -11.69 22.75
C ARG A 170 9.94 -11.71 22.57
N SER A 171 9.24 -12.45 23.45
CA SER A 171 7.78 -12.59 23.38
C SER A 171 7.05 -11.34 23.91
N LEU A 172 5.83 -11.08 23.40
CA LEU A 172 4.96 -10.04 23.91
C LEU A 172 4.67 -10.19 25.41
N SER A 173 4.48 -11.41 25.89
CA SER A 173 4.19 -11.70 27.30
C SER A 173 5.33 -11.33 28.25
N SER A 174 6.55 -11.22 27.76
CA SER A 174 7.72 -10.80 28.56
C SER A 174 7.94 -9.28 28.58
N TYR A 175 7.18 -8.52 27.78
CA TYR A 175 7.32 -7.06 27.74
C TYR A 175 6.71 -6.40 28.98
N LYS A 176 7.49 -5.54 29.63
CA LYS A 176 7.06 -4.73 30.78
C LYS A 176 7.20 -3.25 30.40
N GLY A 177 6.10 -2.65 29.95
CA GLY A 177 6.02 -1.24 29.61
C GLY A 177 5.35 -0.38 30.68
N THR A 178 5.33 0.92 30.45
CA THR A 178 4.68 1.92 31.32
C THR A 178 3.17 1.92 31.18
N LYS A 179 2.63 1.32 30.11
CA LYS A 179 1.22 1.34 29.71
C LYS A 179 0.69 2.71 29.30
N GLU A 180 1.57 3.63 28.95
CA GLU A 180 1.18 4.96 28.47
C GLU A 180 0.88 4.97 26.95
N GLN A 181 1.78 4.35 26.16
CA GLN A 181 1.63 4.25 24.71
C GLN A 181 1.31 2.82 24.24
N VAL A 182 1.63 1.81 25.05
CA VAL A 182 1.46 0.40 24.70
C VAL A 182 0.55 -0.29 25.72
N LEU A 183 -0.52 -0.91 25.23
CA LEU A 183 -1.43 -1.74 26.01
C LEU A 183 -1.51 -3.12 25.37
N ILE A 184 -1.46 -4.17 26.16
CA ILE A 184 -1.52 -5.56 25.71
C ILE A 184 -2.68 -6.25 26.43
N TYR A 185 -3.62 -6.79 25.66
CA TYR A 185 -4.80 -7.48 26.17
C TYR A 185 -4.93 -8.87 25.54
N PRO A 186 -5.41 -9.85 26.28
CA PRO A 186 -5.79 -11.13 25.71
C PRO A 186 -7.07 -11.00 24.88
N LYS A 187 -7.26 -11.90 23.93
CA LYS A 187 -8.37 -11.86 22.97
C LYS A 187 -9.76 -11.81 23.60
N ASN A 188 -9.93 -12.45 24.76
CA ASN A 188 -11.20 -12.47 25.49
C ASN A 188 -11.54 -11.14 26.21
N GLU A 189 -10.62 -10.19 26.26
CA GLU A 189 -10.84 -8.85 26.82
C GLU A 189 -11.10 -7.78 25.76
N VAL A 190 -11.18 -8.18 24.48
CA VAL A 190 -11.51 -7.23 23.39
C VAL A 190 -12.89 -6.66 23.58
N SER A 191 -12.98 -5.35 23.61
CA SER A 191 -14.24 -4.60 23.77
C SER A 191 -14.57 -3.77 22.54
N GLU A 192 -15.84 -3.45 22.36
CA GLU A 192 -16.30 -2.54 21.30
C GLU A 192 -15.62 -1.17 21.38
N GLY A 193 -15.33 -0.71 22.60
CA GLY A 193 -14.58 0.53 22.82
C GLY A 193 -13.20 0.54 22.17
N MET A 194 -12.50 -0.59 22.13
CA MET A 194 -11.19 -0.69 21.48
C MET A 194 -11.27 -0.52 19.96
N TYR A 195 -12.33 -1.08 19.34
CA TYR A 195 -12.58 -0.88 17.91
C TYR A 195 -12.93 0.58 17.57
N ALA A 196 -13.66 1.24 18.47
CA ALA A 196 -14.02 2.65 18.28
C ALA A 196 -12.84 3.60 18.53
N TRP A 197 -11.93 3.23 19.42
CA TRP A 197 -10.78 4.03 19.81
C TRP A 197 -9.70 4.08 18.72
N ALA A 198 -9.51 3.01 17.95
CA ALA A 198 -8.44 2.90 16.97
C ALA A 198 -8.71 3.75 15.72
N ASP A 199 -7.70 4.50 15.27
CA ASP A 199 -7.71 5.15 13.96
C ASP A 199 -7.58 4.09 12.85
N GLN A 200 -6.80 3.02 13.12
CA GLN A 200 -6.67 1.89 12.22
C GLN A 200 -6.55 0.56 12.97
N ILE A 201 -7.30 -0.44 12.49
CA ILE A 201 -7.20 -1.81 12.97
C ILE A 201 -6.35 -2.61 11.98
N ILE A 202 -5.38 -3.37 12.51
CA ILE A 202 -4.43 -4.15 11.70
C ILE A 202 -4.50 -5.63 12.11
N CYS A 203 -4.56 -6.51 11.11
CA CYS A 203 -4.61 -7.96 11.27
C CYS A 203 -3.73 -8.67 10.22
N ALA A 204 -3.56 -9.99 10.35
CA ALA A 204 -2.81 -10.77 9.37
C ALA A 204 -3.71 -11.33 8.26
N LYS A 205 -4.91 -11.82 8.63
CA LYS A 205 -5.78 -12.61 7.74
C LYS A 205 -6.85 -11.75 7.09
N ASN A 206 -7.18 -12.09 5.85
CA ASN A 206 -8.31 -11.46 5.15
C ASN A 206 -9.66 -11.77 5.82
N ASP A 207 -9.85 -12.98 6.34
CA ASP A 207 -11.09 -13.36 7.04
C ASP A 207 -11.29 -12.55 8.31
N THR A 208 -10.22 -12.36 9.11
CA THR A 208 -10.26 -11.49 10.29
C THR A 208 -10.56 -10.05 9.91
N ARG A 209 -9.90 -9.53 8.87
CA ARG A 209 -10.18 -8.20 8.32
C ARG A 209 -11.66 -8.05 7.96
N ASN A 210 -12.21 -9.01 7.20
CA ASN A 210 -13.61 -8.96 6.76
C ASN A 210 -14.57 -9.01 7.94
N SER A 211 -14.32 -9.89 8.91
CA SER A 211 -15.13 -10.01 10.14
C SER A 211 -15.13 -8.72 10.95
N ILE A 212 -13.95 -8.10 11.15
CA ILE A 212 -13.81 -6.84 11.89
C ILE A 212 -14.50 -5.70 11.13
N ASN A 213 -14.35 -5.61 9.81
CA ASN A 213 -15.01 -4.61 9.00
C ASN A 213 -16.54 -4.70 9.14
N GLN A 214 -17.10 -5.90 9.09
CA GLN A 214 -18.55 -6.11 9.28
C GLN A 214 -18.99 -5.75 10.71
N GLN A 215 -18.24 -6.16 11.73
CA GLN A 215 -18.54 -5.83 13.11
C GLN A 215 -18.48 -4.33 13.34
N ARG A 216 -17.48 -3.65 12.82
CA ARG A 216 -17.31 -2.20 12.97
C ARG A 216 -18.45 -1.45 12.29
N ARG A 217 -18.89 -1.89 11.12
CA ARG A 217 -20.05 -1.32 10.42
C ARG A 217 -21.33 -1.47 11.23
N LYS A 218 -21.59 -2.63 11.82
CA LYS A 218 -22.74 -2.84 12.72
C LYS A 218 -22.71 -1.90 13.92
N MET A 219 -21.54 -1.69 14.54
CA MET A 219 -21.38 -0.75 15.64
C MET A 219 -21.67 0.71 15.24
N LEU A 220 -21.49 1.05 13.95
CA LEU A 220 -21.83 2.35 13.38
C LEU A 220 -23.29 2.46 12.92
N GLY A 221 -24.08 1.40 13.09
CA GLY A 221 -25.49 1.35 12.69
C GLY A 221 -25.71 1.00 11.21
N PHE A 222 -24.69 0.53 10.50
CA PHE A 222 -24.82 0.06 9.12
C PHE A 222 -25.23 -1.43 9.11
N GLU A 223 -26.51 -1.69 8.97
CA GLU A 223 -27.08 -3.05 9.06
C GLU A 223 -26.93 -3.87 7.78
N THR A 224 -26.70 -3.20 6.64
CA THR A 224 -26.59 -3.85 5.32
C THR A 224 -25.13 -4.18 4.96
N LEU A 225 -24.92 -5.14 4.06
CA LEU A 225 -23.61 -5.39 3.45
C LEU A 225 -23.26 -4.31 2.41
N ALA A 226 -24.25 -3.59 1.89
CA ALA A 226 -24.08 -2.52 0.92
C ALA A 226 -23.35 -1.31 1.55
N PRO A 227 -22.51 -0.60 0.79
CA PRO A 227 -21.88 0.62 1.26
C PRO A 227 -22.90 1.68 1.69
N CYS A 228 -22.52 2.44 2.71
CA CYS A 228 -23.29 3.57 3.24
C CYS A 228 -22.42 4.84 3.22
N VAL A 229 -23.05 6.00 3.12
CA VAL A 229 -22.36 7.27 3.34
C VAL A 229 -21.74 7.26 4.75
N GLY A 230 -20.48 7.64 4.84
CA GLY A 230 -19.69 7.55 6.06
C GLY A 230 -18.85 6.26 6.20
N ASP A 231 -19.01 5.29 5.31
CA ASP A 231 -18.14 4.11 5.32
C ASP A 231 -16.70 4.47 5.01
N LYS A 232 -15.78 3.88 5.77
CA LYS A 232 -14.35 3.94 5.51
C LYS A 232 -13.99 2.90 4.46
N ILE A 233 -13.43 3.33 3.33
CA ILE A 233 -13.12 2.49 2.18
C ILE A 233 -11.66 2.62 1.74
N ILE A 234 -11.14 1.59 1.06
CA ILE A 234 -9.77 1.52 0.55
C ILE A 234 -9.76 1.08 -0.90
N SER A 235 -8.95 1.75 -1.72
CA SER A 235 -8.68 1.32 -3.09
C SER A 235 -7.75 0.10 -3.10
N LEU A 236 -8.06 -0.89 -3.93
CA LEU A 236 -7.28 -2.12 -4.08
C LEU A 236 -6.34 -2.09 -5.30
N ARG A 237 -6.41 -1.05 -6.13
CA ARG A 237 -5.60 -0.89 -7.36
C ARG A 237 -5.08 0.53 -7.52
N ASN A 238 -4.06 0.68 -8.37
CA ASN A 238 -3.54 1.98 -8.75
C ASN A 238 -4.30 2.54 -9.96
N HIS A 239 -4.77 3.77 -9.84
CA HIS A 239 -5.41 4.57 -10.90
C HIS A 239 -4.69 5.92 -10.99
N TRP A 240 -3.53 5.93 -11.63
CA TRP A 240 -2.64 7.09 -11.69
C TRP A 240 -3.23 8.31 -12.42
N ASP A 241 -4.24 8.08 -13.26
CA ASP A 241 -4.92 9.11 -14.04
C ASP A 241 -6.09 9.75 -13.26
N ILE A 242 -6.42 9.22 -12.08
CA ILE A 242 -7.46 9.74 -11.19
C ILE A 242 -6.75 10.40 -10.02
N CYS A 243 -6.93 11.71 -9.90
CA CYS A 243 -6.26 12.51 -8.87
C CYS A 243 -7.28 13.29 -8.05
N SER A 244 -6.93 13.58 -6.81
CA SER A 244 -7.73 14.45 -5.94
C SER A 244 -7.78 15.89 -6.46
N GLU A 245 -8.81 16.63 -6.05
CA GLU A 245 -9.17 17.93 -6.63
C GLU A 245 -8.13 19.01 -6.37
N ASN A 246 -7.61 19.10 -5.15
CA ASN A 246 -6.74 20.22 -4.75
C ASN A 246 -5.25 19.83 -4.78
N THR A 247 -4.91 18.69 -4.21
CA THR A 247 -3.50 18.27 -4.07
C THR A 247 -2.99 17.46 -5.26
N HIS A 248 -3.88 17.11 -6.21
CA HIS A 248 -3.57 16.22 -7.34
C HIS A 248 -2.93 14.90 -6.92
N THR A 249 -3.27 14.42 -5.72
CA THR A 249 -2.81 13.13 -5.21
C THR A 249 -3.47 12.00 -5.98
N PRO A 250 -2.70 11.09 -6.63
CA PRO A 250 -3.28 10.02 -7.43
C PRO A 250 -3.95 8.96 -6.57
N LEU A 251 -5.04 8.37 -7.06
CA LEU A 251 -5.70 7.22 -6.45
C LEU A 251 -4.82 5.98 -6.60
N THR A 252 -4.23 5.54 -5.52
CA THR A 252 -3.32 4.39 -5.52
C THR A 252 -3.84 3.23 -4.67
N ASN A 253 -3.29 2.05 -4.89
CA ASN A 253 -3.56 0.89 -4.04
C ASN A 253 -3.16 1.21 -2.59
N GLY A 254 -4.12 1.12 -1.68
CA GLY A 254 -3.95 1.47 -0.27
C GLY A 254 -4.42 2.88 0.08
N THR A 255 -4.90 3.70 -0.88
CA THR A 255 -5.54 4.98 -0.57
C THR A 255 -6.84 4.74 0.20
N ILE A 256 -6.93 5.35 1.38
CA ILE A 256 -8.07 5.24 2.30
C ILE A 256 -8.80 6.57 2.36
N GLY A 257 -10.13 6.48 2.45
CA GLY A 257 -10.98 7.65 2.64
C GLY A 257 -12.38 7.26 3.11
N THR A 258 -13.21 8.28 3.31
CA THR A 258 -14.60 8.14 3.71
C THR A 258 -15.52 8.40 2.53
N LEU A 259 -16.45 7.50 2.27
CA LEU A 259 -17.48 7.66 1.24
C LEU A 259 -18.45 8.78 1.65
N THR A 260 -18.49 9.86 0.89
CA THR A 260 -19.26 11.06 1.26
C THR A 260 -20.64 11.11 0.66
N ASP A 261 -20.77 10.64 -0.56
CA ASP A 261 -22.02 10.50 -1.28
C ASP A 261 -21.87 9.46 -2.39
N PHE A 262 -22.98 8.90 -2.84
CA PHE A 262 -23.00 7.99 -3.98
C PHE A 262 -24.39 7.75 -4.52
N TYR A 263 -24.46 7.21 -5.72
CA TYR A 263 -25.66 6.58 -6.27
C TYR A 263 -25.31 5.24 -6.92
N LEU A 264 -26.29 4.34 -6.96
CA LEU A 264 -26.16 3.05 -7.62
C LEU A 264 -26.67 3.15 -9.06
N THR A 265 -25.92 2.56 -9.96
CA THR A 265 -26.28 2.42 -11.37
C THR A 265 -25.68 1.14 -11.94
N ASN A 266 -25.94 0.87 -13.20
CA ASN A 266 -25.30 -0.24 -13.89
C ASN A 266 -24.64 0.22 -15.18
N ILE A 267 -23.56 -0.46 -15.53
CA ILE A 267 -22.88 -0.27 -16.81
C ILE A 267 -23.30 -1.39 -17.74
N GLN A 268 -23.86 -1.03 -18.90
CA GLN A 268 -24.12 -1.99 -19.96
C GLN A 268 -22.82 -2.38 -20.63
N MET A 269 -22.61 -3.70 -20.79
CA MET A 269 -21.41 -4.19 -21.40
C MET A 269 -21.42 -3.97 -22.92
N PRO A 270 -20.27 -3.53 -23.52
CA PRO A 270 -20.17 -3.33 -24.95
C PRO A 270 -20.48 -4.61 -25.76
N PHE A 271 -21.05 -4.46 -26.96
CA PHE A 271 -21.44 -5.58 -27.82
C PHE A 271 -20.30 -6.60 -28.04
N GLY A 272 -19.08 -6.15 -28.33
CA GLY A 272 -17.94 -7.05 -28.50
C GLY A 272 -17.53 -7.80 -27.23
N PHE A 273 -17.86 -7.28 -26.05
CA PHE A 273 -17.70 -7.97 -24.77
C PHE A 273 -18.78 -9.03 -24.58
N THR A 274 -20.06 -8.67 -24.80
CA THR A 274 -21.19 -9.61 -24.64
C THR A 274 -21.18 -10.74 -25.63
N GLN A 275 -20.60 -10.59 -26.80
CA GLN A 275 -20.34 -11.69 -27.74
C GLN A 275 -19.40 -12.74 -27.14
N LYS A 276 -18.42 -12.33 -26.37
CA LYS A 276 -17.44 -13.24 -25.77
C LYS A 276 -17.89 -13.79 -24.41
N TRP A 277 -18.66 -13.01 -23.65
CA TRP A 277 -19.21 -13.35 -22.32
C TRP A 277 -20.70 -13.00 -22.27
N PRO A 278 -21.57 -13.82 -22.87
CA PRO A 278 -23.00 -13.51 -23.02
C PRO A 278 -23.78 -13.45 -21.71
N ASP A 279 -23.25 -14.09 -20.65
CA ASP A 279 -23.88 -14.11 -19.33
C ASP A 279 -23.72 -12.79 -18.55
N ILE A 280 -22.76 -11.94 -18.93
CA ILE A 280 -22.51 -10.65 -18.28
C ILE A 280 -22.96 -9.53 -19.20
N LYS A 281 -24.21 -9.10 -19.03
CA LYS A 281 -24.79 -8.01 -19.82
C LYS A 281 -24.59 -6.64 -19.13
N ASN A 282 -24.64 -6.60 -17.83
CA ASN A 282 -24.51 -5.40 -17.02
C ASN A 282 -23.58 -5.67 -15.84
N VAL A 283 -22.97 -4.62 -15.32
CA VAL A 283 -22.23 -4.62 -14.05
C VAL A 283 -22.79 -3.52 -13.18
N ASP A 284 -23.20 -3.86 -11.97
CA ASP A 284 -23.66 -2.90 -10.98
C ASP A 284 -22.48 -2.15 -10.40
N ILE A 285 -22.55 -0.84 -10.43
CA ILE A 285 -21.52 0.05 -9.92
C ILE A 285 -22.11 1.06 -8.94
N LEU A 286 -21.28 1.47 -8.02
CA LEU A 286 -21.50 2.62 -7.17
C LEU A 286 -20.65 3.77 -7.75
N VAL A 287 -21.32 4.88 -8.10
CA VAL A 287 -20.65 6.11 -8.50
C VAL A 287 -20.71 7.07 -7.32
N GLY A 288 -19.56 7.50 -6.82
CA GLY A 288 -19.53 8.32 -5.61
C GLY A 288 -18.24 9.06 -5.39
N ASN A 289 -18.20 9.82 -4.31
CA ASN A 289 -17.10 10.65 -3.91
C ASN A 289 -16.46 10.13 -2.61
N MET A 290 -15.17 10.30 -2.50
CA MET A 290 -14.39 9.86 -1.34
C MET A 290 -13.56 11.00 -0.80
N LYS A 291 -13.73 11.33 0.50
CA LYS A 291 -12.86 12.24 1.23
C LYS A 291 -11.63 11.48 1.72
N LEU A 292 -10.43 11.93 1.35
CA LEU A 292 -9.17 11.31 1.75
C LEU A 292 -8.88 11.53 3.23
N GLU A 293 -8.34 10.51 3.91
CA GLU A 293 -7.93 10.65 5.32
C GLU A 293 -6.64 11.44 5.51
N GLU A 294 -5.76 11.47 4.51
CA GLU A 294 -4.41 12.03 4.65
C GLU A 294 -4.36 13.55 4.61
N ASN A 295 -5.25 14.19 3.87
CA ASN A 295 -5.17 15.62 3.58
C ASN A 295 -6.53 16.32 3.45
N ASP A 296 -7.61 15.67 3.87
CA ASP A 296 -8.98 16.16 3.76
C ASP A 296 -9.43 16.54 2.34
N ASP A 297 -8.71 16.11 1.32
CA ASP A 297 -9.02 16.36 -0.10
C ASP A 297 -10.03 15.33 -0.63
N TYR A 298 -10.57 15.55 -1.82
CA TYR A 298 -11.63 14.73 -2.41
C TYR A 298 -11.20 14.07 -3.70
N LEU A 299 -11.63 12.82 -3.85
CA LEU A 299 -11.68 12.09 -5.13
C LEU A 299 -13.14 11.98 -5.54
N THR A 300 -13.48 12.48 -6.72
CA THR A 300 -14.85 12.58 -7.20
C THR A 300 -15.12 11.69 -8.39
N GLY A 301 -16.39 11.28 -8.57
CA GLY A 301 -16.83 10.47 -9.71
C GLY A 301 -16.24 9.07 -9.76
N LEU A 302 -15.86 8.47 -8.62
CA LEU A 302 -15.29 7.13 -8.57
C LEU A 302 -16.33 6.08 -8.93
N THR A 303 -16.04 5.25 -9.94
CA THR A 303 -16.90 4.12 -10.37
C THR A 303 -16.46 2.83 -9.68
N MET A 304 -17.07 2.48 -8.56
CA MET A 304 -16.67 1.35 -7.72
C MET A 304 -17.49 0.09 -8.04
N ASP A 305 -16.86 -1.08 -8.07
CA ASP A 305 -17.55 -2.37 -8.25
C ASP A 305 -18.43 -2.65 -7.02
N TYR A 306 -19.76 -2.56 -7.19
CA TYR A 306 -20.70 -2.74 -6.10
C TYR A 306 -20.65 -4.15 -5.51
N ASN A 307 -20.53 -5.17 -6.35
CA ASN A 307 -20.49 -6.56 -5.92
C ASN A 307 -19.26 -6.86 -5.06
N GLU A 308 -18.13 -6.19 -5.30
CA GLU A 308 -16.91 -6.40 -4.50
C GLU A 308 -17.09 -5.99 -3.04
N PHE A 309 -17.91 -4.96 -2.75
CA PHE A 309 -18.30 -4.61 -1.38
C PHE A 309 -19.17 -5.70 -0.72
N ILE A 310 -20.08 -6.30 -1.47
CA ILE A 310 -21.06 -7.28 -0.95
C ILE A 310 -20.43 -8.65 -0.73
N THR A 311 -19.64 -9.11 -1.70
CA THR A 311 -19.13 -10.50 -1.74
C THR A 311 -17.66 -10.62 -1.42
N GLY A 312 -16.92 -9.51 -1.44
CA GLY A 312 -15.46 -9.49 -1.38
C GLY A 312 -14.77 -9.95 -2.68
N GLN A 313 -15.54 -10.15 -3.76
CA GLN A 313 -15.06 -10.59 -5.07
C GLN A 313 -15.49 -9.61 -6.15
N SER A 314 -14.57 -9.23 -7.03
CA SER A 314 -14.89 -8.39 -8.18
C SER A 314 -15.86 -9.12 -9.12
N THR A 315 -16.84 -8.36 -9.65
CA THR A 315 -17.81 -8.87 -10.65
C THR A 315 -17.10 -9.35 -11.91
N LEU A 316 -15.99 -8.76 -12.27
CA LEU A 316 -15.24 -9.06 -13.49
C LEU A 316 -13.90 -9.71 -13.17
N THR A 317 -13.63 -10.80 -13.87
CA THR A 317 -12.30 -11.41 -13.87
C THR A 317 -11.26 -10.42 -14.47
N PRO A 318 -9.96 -10.58 -14.18
CA PRO A 318 -8.93 -9.74 -14.80
C PRO A 318 -8.98 -9.70 -16.33
N ALA A 319 -9.36 -10.82 -16.97
CA ALA A 319 -9.53 -10.92 -18.41
C ALA A 319 -10.67 -10.04 -18.93
N GLN A 320 -11.80 -10.08 -18.25
CA GLN A 320 -12.98 -9.30 -18.56
C GLN A 320 -12.73 -7.81 -18.33
N MET A 321 -12.13 -7.46 -17.19
CA MET A 321 -11.74 -6.08 -16.86
C MET A 321 -10.83 -5.48 -17.92
N TYR A 322 -9.85 -6.26 -18.38
CA TYR A 322 -8.96 -5.80 -19.46
C TYR A 322 -9.73 -5.49 -20.73
N ASN A 323 -10.63 -6.39 -21.19
CA ASN A 323 -11.41 -6.20 -22.43
C ASN A 323 -12.30 -4.95 -22.34
N ILE A 324 -12.97 -4.72 -21.22
CA ILE A 324 -13.76 -3.51 -20.99
C ILE A 324 -12.89 -2.27 -21.07
N THR A 325 -11.76 -2.25 -20.34
CA THR A 325 -10.83 -1.13 -20.35
C THR A 325 -10.38 -0.78 -21.77
N GLN A 326 -10.07 -1.77 -22.61
CA GLN A 326 -9.71 -1.53 -24.02
C GLN A 326 -10.87 -1.01 -24.85
N SER A 327 -12.09 -1.51 -24.59
CA SER A 327 -13.28 -1.03 -25.30
C SER A 327 -13.57 0.44 -24.97
N TYR A 328 -13.58 0.81 -23.70
CA TYR A 328 -13.85 2.19 -23.27
C TYR A 328 -12.75 3.18 -23.67
N LYS A 329 -11.48 2.78 -23.66
CA LYS A 329 -10.40 3.61 -24.22
C LYS A 329 -10.58 3.91 -25.70
N ARG A 330 -11.16 2.98 -26.47
CA ARG A 330 -11.47 3.19 -27.91
C ARG A 330 -12.69 4.08 -28.12
N THR A 331 -13.66 4.03 -27.23
CA THR A 331 -14.93 4.79 -27.33
C THR A 331 -14.87 6.15 -26.64
N GLY A 332 -13.78 6.47 -25.93
CA GLY A 332 -13.58 7.76 -25.25
C GLY A 332 -14.30 7.90 -23.90
N ASN A 333 -14.81 6.80 -23.31
CA ASN A 333 -15.47 6.80 -22.00
C ASN A 333 -14.66 6.01 -20.96
N PRO A 334 -13.46 6.44 -20.56
CA PRO A 334 -12.66 5.75 -19.54
C PRO A 334 -13.28 5.79 -18.13
N GLU A 335 -14.22 6.71 -17.88
CA GLU A 335 -14.88 6.96 -16.60
C GLU A 335 -15.80 5.82 -16.14
N MET A 336 -16.13 4.88 -17.04
CA MET A 336 -17.03 3.76 -16.75
C MET A 336 -16.33 2.43 -16.45
N ILE A 337 -15.07 2.46 -16.02
CA ILE A 337 -14.34 1.24 -15.67
C ILE A 337 -14.56 0.95 -14.18
N PRO A 338 -15.17 -0.21 -13.80
CA PRO A 338 -15.35 -0.54 -12.40
C PRO A 338 -14.04 -0.61 -11.64
N MET A 339 -13.93 0.14 -10.57
CA MET A 339 -12.75 0.20 -9.70
C MET A 339 -12.92 -0.72 -8.49
N SER A 340 -11.81 -1.31 -8.06
CA SER A 340 -11.77 -2.27 -6.98
C SER A 340 -11.62 -1.56 -5.62
N PHE A 341 -12.63 -1.65 -4.77
CA PHE A 341 -12.66 -1.08 -3.42
C PHE A 341 -13.18 -2.09 -2.41
N THR A 342 -12.83 -1.89 -1.13
CA THR A 342 -13.41 -2.62 0.00
C THR A 342 -13.45 -1.76 1.26
N TYR A 343 -14.05 -2.26 2.34
CA TYR A 343 -14.08 -1.57 3.63
C TYR A 343 -12.70 -1.53 4.28
N ALA A 344 -12.41 -0.46 5.02
CA ALA A 344 -11.09 -0.14 5.53
C ALA A 344 -11.00 0.12 7.05
N TYR A 345 -12.01 -0.22 7.82
CA TYR A 345 -11.91 -0.13 9.29
C TYR A 345 -10.82 -1.04 9.85
N ALA A 346 -10.66 -2.22 9.24
CA ALA A 346 -9.52 -3.10 9.43
C ALA A 346 -8.83 -3.36 8.09
N ILE A 347 -7.50 -3.42 8.10
CA ILE A 347 -6.66 -3.76 6.95
C ILE A 347 -5.62 -4.82 7.34
N THR A 348 -5.08 -5.52 6.35
CA THR A 348 -3.96 -6.42 6.61
C THR A 348 -2.66 -5.63 6.83
N CYS A 349 -1.74 -6.19 7.61
CA CYS A 349 -0.45 -5.56 7.91
C CYS A 349 0.34 -5.21 6.63
N TRP A 350 0.27 -6.04 5.59
CA TRP A 350 0.87 -5.75 4.29
C TRP A 350 0.30 -4.49 3.62
N LYS A 351 -1.00 -4.24 3.81
CA LYS A 351 -1.66 -3.01 3.32
C LYS A 351 -1.31 -1.78 4.15
N ALA A 352 -0.93 -1.97 5.42
CA ALA A 352 -0.52 -0.90 6.31
C ALA A 352 0.93 -0.46 6.09
N GLN A 353 1.76 -1.25 5.38
CA GLN A 353 3.16 -0.89 5.10
C GLN A 353 3.24 0.43 4.31
N GLY A 354 4.18 1.29 4.70
CA GLY A 354 4.33 2.64 4.15
C GLY A 354 3.33 3.66 4.69
N SER A 355 2.42 3.28 5.61
CA SER A 355 1.47 4.17 6.27
C SER A 355 1.78 4.30 7.76
N GLU A 356 1.29 5.37 8.37
CA GLU A 356 1.39 5.65 9.79
C GLU A 356 0.03 6.12 10.31
N TYR A 357 -0.32 5.72 11.53
CA TYR A 357 -1.61 6.02 12.17
C TYR A 357 -1.36 6.43 13.61
N GLY A 358 -2.14 7.36 14.15
CA GLY A 358 -2.02 7.78 15.54
C GLY A 358 -2.23 6.62 16.50
N LYS A 359 -3.39 5.97 16.41
CA LYS A 359 -3.82 4.91 17.31
C LYS A 359 -4.06 3.61 16.54
N VAL A 360 -3.30 2.58 16.83
CA VAL A 360 -3.41 1.27 16.18
C VAL A 360 -3.93 0.22 17.13
N LEU A 361 -4.92 -0.55 16.68
CA LEU A 361 -5.34 -1.80 17.30
C LEU A 361 -4.79 -2.95 16.46
N LEU A 362 -3.78 -3.67 16.99
CA LEU A 362 -3.10 -4.76 16.29
C LEU A 362 -3.51 -6.12 16.87
N PHE A 363 -4.01 -7.01 16.01
CA PHE A 363 -4.32 -8.38 16.40
C PHE A 363 -3.13 -9.30 16.14
N GLU A 364 -2.60 -9.92 17.18
CA GLU A 364 -1.72 -11.07 17.02
C GLU A 364 -2.55 -12.27 16.52
N GLU A 365 -2.09 -12.95 15.49
CA GLU A 365 -2.84 -14.03 14.86
C GLU A 365 -1.97 -15.24 14.57
N ASN A 366 -2.54 -16.42 14.74
CA ASN A 366 -1.97 -17.65 14.21
C ASN A 366 -2.16 -17.66 12.68
N PHE A 367 -1.08 -17.36 11.96
CA PHE A 367 -1.00 -17.34 10.51
C PHE A 367 0.13 -18.29 10.07
N PRO A 368 0.08 -18.91 8.90
CA PRO A 368 1.15 -19.78 8.42
C PRO A 368 2.40 -18.97 8.02
N PHE A 369 2.93 -18.25 8.99
CA PHE A 369 4.18 -17.53 8.84
C PHE A 369 5.35 -18.50 8.66
N LYS A 370 6.29 -18.13 7.79
CA LYS A 370 7.61 -18.73 7.77
C LYS A 370 8.34 -18.38 9.09
N LYS A 371 9.44 -19.09 9.35
CA LYS A 371 10.34 -18.78 10.48
C LYS A 371 10.64 -17.27 10.46
N ASP A 372 10.52 -16.64 11.62
CA ASP A 372 10.74 -15.19 11.87
C ASP A 372 9.71 -14.22 11.27
N GLU A 373 8.79 -14.66 10.40
CA GLU A 373 7.79 -13.77 9.82
C GLU A 373 6.75 -13.30 10.85
N HIS A 374 6.44 -14.10 11.86
CA HIS A 374 5.54 -13.68 12.96
C HIS A 374 6.13 -12.48 13.72
N GLN A 375 7.42 -12.48 14.00
CA GLN A 375 8.10 -11.36 14.65
C GLN A 375 8.11 -10.13 13.73
N LYS A 376 8.41 -10.33 12.46
CA LYS A 376 8.35 -9.26 11.44
C LYS A 376 6.93 -8.69 11.31
N TYR A 377 5.89 -9.53 11.39
CA TYR A 377 4.50 -9.10 11.41
C TYR A 377 4.21 -8.17 12.58
N LEU A 378 4.53 -8.61 13.80
CA LEU A 378 4.32 -7.82 15.02
C LEU A 378 5.13 -6.51 14.96
N TYR A 379 6.41 -6.59 14.60
CA TYR A 379 7.27 -5.43 14.45
C TYR A 379 6.69 -4.43 13.43
N THR A 380 6.28 -4.91 12.24
CA THR A 380 5.69 -4.07 11.21
C THR A 380 4.41 -3.41 11.68
N GLY A 381 3.51 -4.17 12.31
CA GLY A 381 2.23 -3.66 12.80
C GLY A 381 2.38 -2.64 13.93
N ILE A 382 3.27 -2.91 14.91
CA ILE A 382 3.57 -2.02 16.03
C ILE A 382 4.11 -0.69 15.52
N THR A 383 5.03 -0.73 14.55
CA THR A 383 5.67 0.47 13.98
C THR A 383 4.74 1.28 13.06
N ARG A 384 3.49 0.88 12.89
CA ARG A 384 2.46 1.71 12.22
C ARG A 384 1.83 2.74 13.13
N ALA A 385 1.99 2.61 14.46
CA ALA A 385 1.46 3.55 15.43
C ALA A 385 2.46 4.69 15.69
N SER A 386 1.99 5.94 15.65
CA SER A 386 2.76 7.10 16.09
C SER A 386 2.54 7.43 17.56
N ASP A 387 1.31 7.32 18.06
CA ASP A 387 0.92 7.78 19.37
C ASP A 387 0.69 6.64 20.35
N LYS A 388 -0.16 5.68 19.96
CA LYS A 388 -0.52 4.56 20.86
C LYS A 388 -0.79 3.28 20.05
N VAL A 389 -0.44 2.15 20.66
CA VAL A 389 -0.79 0.83 20.13
C VAL A 389 -1.45 -0.02 21.21
N VAL A 390 -2.55 -0.66 20.85
CA VAL A 390 -3.20 -1.73 21.60
C VAL A 390 -2.95 -3.04 20.87
N LEU A 391 -2.33 -4.01 21.55
CA LEU A 391 -2.12 -5.34 21.01
C LEU A 391 -3.10 -6.32 21.62
N ILE A 392 -3.72 -7.11 20.77
CA ILE A 392 -4.61 -8.21 21.17
C ILE A 392 -3.84 -9.51 20.95
N THR A 393 -3.49 -10.20 22.03
CA THR A 393 -2.75 -11.47 21.97
C THR A 393 -3.70 -12.66 21.77
N MET A 394 -3.16 -13.73 21.18
CA MET A 394 -3.89 -14.99 20.96
C MET A 394 -4.39 -15.63 22.25
#